data_c01ffe95572f2303415b38e6dca2db8b
#
_entry.id   c01ffe95572f2303415b38e6dca2db8b
#
_cell.length_a   1.000
_cell.length_b   1.000
_cell.length_c   1.000
_cell.angle_alpha   90.00
_cell.angle_beta   90.00
_cell.angle_gamma   90.00
#
_symmetry.space_group_name_H-M   'P 1'
#
loop_
_entity.id
_entity.type
_entity.pdbx_description
1 polymer ?
#
loop_
_entity_poly.entity_id
_entity_poly.type
_entity_poly.pdbx_seq_one_letter_code
_entity_poly.pdbx_strand_id
1 'polypeptide(L)'
;ATKEAIITKEHTPEVHIDILYNDLRAFGKGFEEFLTRAESEYEINFVKGLPSEIIENAGTGDLLVKHSDAKGHEVLQDKYDLVVLCPAMVPSKNSELFAQLGIEVDKYGFIKSKKPGIVSSETGVPGVHMCGACQSPKDIPDSVAQGSAAASLAVLDVIVPDASESEALSEDDLELMAGEPRIGVIICSCGTNIAGTVDVAAVTEFASKLPNVVYSENLLYSCSSDSQVVIIDAIKEHKLNRLVVASCTPRTHEPLFRATIEEAGLNKYLFDLANIREHCSWIHQGAKDEATSKAMDLVRMSVARSALLEPQEEASTQIEPSVLVIGAGVSGMAAADIIASKGYKVYLVEKDKAVGGLVKEHRTVNFDHTPSTKIMKEYESKITGNENIELMLNSEIVEAMGAIGDFDVVVKTGKKKQKLKVGVVIVATGAVQLEEKGLYGLHKMPEVMTELEFNNRLATEGGFNDGETFAVIHCAGSREDETLDGARTWCSGICCTIALEHTLELLEKHPNSKVFHLYRDLRVAYDGEDR
;
A
#
# COMPACT_ATOMS: atom_id res chain seq x y z
N ALA A 1 -17.32 -14.74 0.79
CA ALA A 1 -17.73 -16.10 1.13
C ALA A 1 -19.05 -16.10 1.86
N THR A 2 -19.12 -15.61 3.06
CA THR A 2 -20.35 -15.67 3.85
C THR A 2 -21.54 -15.04 3.12
N LYS A 3 -21.34 -13.90 2.44
CA LYS A 3 -22.40 -13.20 1.70
C LYS A 3 -23.03 -14.09 0.62
N GLU A 4 -22.22 -14.73 -0.19
CA GLU A 4 -22.75 -15.56 -1.28
C GLU A 4 -23.28 -16.91 -0.79
N ALA A 5 -22.71 -17.44 0.27
CA ALA A 5 -23.33 -18.56 0.93
C ALA A 5 -24.77 -18.19 1.39
N ILE A 6 -24.94 -17.00 1.96
CA ILE A 6 -26.27 -16.46 2.31
C ILE A 6 -27.14 -16.30 1.07
N ILE A 7 -26.65 -15.61 0.04
CA ILE A 7 -27.44 -15.39 -1.20
C ILE A 7 -27.77 -16.73 -1.87
N THR A 8 -26.85 -17.68 -1.84
CA THR A 8 -27.13 -19.05 -2.31
C THR A 8 -28.30 -19.68 -1.58
N LYS A 9 -28.32 -19.56 -0.26
CA LYS A 9 -29.44 -20.05 0.55
C LYS A 9 -30.73 -19.29 0.31
N GLU A 10 -30.67 -18.00 0.06
CA GLU A 10 -31.85 -17.18 -0.28
C GLU A 10 -32.50 -17.64 -1.61
N HIS A 11 -31.68 -18.00 -2.60
CA HIS A 11 -32.16 -18.45 -3.89
C HIS A 11 -32.43 -19.96 -3.94
N THR A 12 -31.74 -20.75 -3.12
CA THR A 12 -31.84 -22.20 -3.12
C THR A 12 -31.70 -22.73 -1.69
N PRO A 13 -32.79 -22.69 -0.89
CA PRO A 13 -32.77 -23.08 0.53
C PRO A 13 -32.33 -24.53 0.80
N GLU A 14 -32.54 -25.41 -0.17
CA GLU A 14 -32.22 -26.83 -0.10
C GLU A 14 -30.73 -27.15 -0.18
N VAL A 15 -29.91 -26.22 -0.63
CA VAL A 15 -28.46 -26.43 -0.79
C VAL A 15 -27.81 -26.59 0.58
N HIS A 16 -27.03 -27.68 0.73
CA HIS A 16 -26.18 -27.84 1.91
C HIS A 16 -24.82 -27.21 1.67
N ILE A 17 -24.36 -26.36 2.58
CA ILE A 17 -23.11 -25.61 2.42
C ILE A 17 -22.23 -25.85 3.63
N ASP A 18 -21.12 -26.55 3.42
CA ASP A 18 -20.04 -26.63 4.39
C ASP A 18 -18.91 -25.70 4.03
N ILE A 19 -18.42 -24.97 4.99
CA ILE A 19 -17.29 -24.06 4.83
C ILE A 19 -16.17 -24.54 5.75
N LEU A 20 -15.16 -25.20 5.18
CA LEU A 20 -13.98 -25.61 5.96
C LEU A 20 -13.06 -24.42 6.19
N TYR A 21 -12.64 -24.20 7.43
CA TYR A 21 -11.76 -23.12 7.80
C TYR A 21 -10.73 -23.53 8.87
N ASN A 22 -9.61 -22.83 8.91
CA ASN A 22 -8.62 -22.97 9.98
C ASN A 22 -8.86 -21.97 11.11
N ASP A 23 -9.08 -20.69 10.75
CA ASP A 23 -9.32 -19.60 11.68
C ASP A 23 -10.18 -18.51 11.03
N LEU A 24 -11.35 -18.23 11.60
CA LEU A 24 -12.25 -17.18 11.11
C LEU A 24 -11.81 -15.84 11.67
N ARG A 25 -11.39 -14.94 10.80
CA ARG A 25 -11.07 -13.55 11.16
C ARG A 25 -12.06 -12.62 10.46
N ALA A 26 -13.24 -12.52 11.04
CA ALA A 26 -14.22 -11.53 10.64
C ALA A 26 -13.80 -10.17 11.22
N PHE A 27 -13.03 -9.40 10.47
CA PHE A 27 -12.65 -8.04 10.85
C PHE A 27 -13.25 -7.04 9.86
N GLY A 28 -13.57 -5.89 10.35
CA GLY A 28 -14.34 -4.88 9.62
C GLY A 28 -15.73 -4.72 10.20
N LYS A 29 -16.34 -3.56 9.98
CA LYS A 29 -17.65 -3.20 10.53
C LYS A 29 -18.73 -4.09 9.92
N GLY A 30 -19.50 -4.80 10.76
CA GLY A 30 -20.62 -5.65 10.36
C GLY A 30 -20.25 -7.09 9.96
N PHE A 31 -18.96 -7.46 9.87
CA PHE A 31 -18.55 -8.81 9.42
C PHE A 31 -18.90 -9.92 10.41
N GLU A 32 -18.83 -9.64 11.71
CA GLU A 32 -19.13 -10.62 12.75
C GLU A 32 -20.63 -10.91 12.78
N GLU A 33 -21.46 -9.86 12.71
CA GLU A 33 -22.90 -9.99 12.59
C GLU A 33 -23.30 -10.77 11.35
N PHE A 34 -22.56 -10.59 10.27
CA PHE A 34 -22.77 -11.29 9.02
C PHE A 34 -22.46 -12.80 9.12
N LEU A 35 -21.40 -13.17 9.85
CA LEU A 35 -21.07 -14.56 10.16
C LEU A 35 -22.16 -15.20 11.02
N THR A 36 -22.56 -14.52 12.11
CA THR A 36 -23.62 -15.00 13.01
C THR A 36 -24.93 -15.22 12.25
N ARG A 37 -25.28 -14.30 11.35
CA ARG A 37 -26.45 -14.42 10.50
C ARG A 37 -26.36 -15.58 9.54
N ALA A 38 -25.19 -15.81 8.93
CA ALA A 38 -24.97 -16.95 8.03
C ALA A 38 -25.18 -18.29 8.72
N GLU A 39 -24.72 -18.42 9.95
CA GLU A 39 -24.84 -19.63 10.75
C GLU A 39 -26.26 -19.82 11.27
N SER A 40 -26.86 -18.79 11.88
CA SER A 40 -28.11 -18.89 12.62
C SER A 40 -29.38 -18.82 11.75
N GLU A 41 -29.39 -18.02 10.68
CA GLU A 41 -30.55 -17.81 9.83
C GLU A 41 -30.52 -18.63 8.54
N TYR A 42 -29.31 -18.86 7.99
CA TYR A 42 -29.14 -19.54 6.71
C TYR A 42 -28.59 -20.97 6.83
N GLU A 43 -28.35 -21.44 8.05
CA GLU A 43 -27.87 -22.83 8.32
C GLU A 43 -26.60 -23.16 7.51
N ILE A 44 -25.70 -22.21 7.33
CA ILE A 44 -24.40 -22.44 6.70
C ILE A 44 -23.50 -23.10 7.74
N ASN A 45 -22.97 -24.27 7.41
CA ASN A 45 -22.14 -25.05 8.32
C ASN A 45 -20.67 -24.62 8.19
N PHE A 46 -20.10 -24.11 9.27
CA PHE A 46 -18.68 -23.74 9.37
C PHE A 46 -17.89 -24.89 10.01
N VAL A 47 -17.10 -25.60 9.21
CA VAL A 47 -16.31 -26.75 9.64
C VAL A 47 -14.85 -26.32 9.81
N LYS A 48 -14.35 -26.35 11.05
CA LYS A 48 -12.93 -26.07 11.29
C LYS A 48 -12.09 -27.28 10.90
N GLY A 49 -11.26 -27.13 9.86
CA GLY A 49 -10.40 -28.18 9.34
C GLY A 49 -9.70 -27.76 8.05
N LEU A 50 -8.58 -28.41 7.75
CA LEU A 50 -7.81 -28.15 6.54
C LEU A 50 -7.92 -29.31 5.57
N PRO A 51 -8.24 -29.05 4.28
CA PRO A 51 -8.17 -30.08 3.26
C PRO A 51 -6.70 -30.50 3.06
N SER A 52 -6.46 -31.79 3.09
CA SER A 52 -5.13 -32.40 2.95
C SER A 52 -4.94 -33.13 1.61
N GLU A 53 -5.97 -33.73 1.09
CA GLU A 53 -5.92 -34.56 -0.11
C GLU A 53 -7.28 -34.62 -0.80
N ILE A 54 -7.30 -34.67 -2.12
CA ILE A 54 -8.48 -34.95 -2.93
C ILE A 54 -8.21 -36.21 -3.74
N ILE A 55 -9.09 -37.18 -3.64
CA ILE A 55 -8.96 -38.48 -4.28
C ILE A 55 -10.19 -38.72 -5.13
N GLU A 56 -10.00 -39.04 -6.40
CA GLU A 56 -11.08 -39.51 -7.26
C GLU A 56 -11.43 -40.98 -6.92
N ASN A 57 -12.69 -41.24 -6.71
CA ASN A 57 -13.19 -42.63 -6.60
C ASN A 57 -13.31 -43.21 -8.00
N ALA A 58 -12.36 -44.08 -8.38
CA ALA A 58 -12.30 -44.69 -9.71
C ALA A 58 -13.57 -45.49 -10.11
N GLY A 59 -14.41 -45.86 -9.16
CA GLY A 59 -15.64 -46.61 -9.42
C GLY A 59 -16.86 -45.76 -9.71
N THR A 60 -16.90 -44.54 -9.14
CA THR A 60 -18.06 -43.63 -9.23
C THR A 60 -17.73 -42.31 -9.91
N GLY A 61 -16.46 -41.94 -10.01
CA GLY A 61 -16.01 -40.62 -10.47
C GLY A 61 -16.16 -39.52 -9.42
N ASP A 62 -16.60 -39.82 -8.22
CA ASP A 62 -16.78 -38.87 -7.13
C ASP A 62 -15.44 -38.41 -6.58
N LEU A 63 -15.34 -37.16 -6.13
CA LEU A 63 -14.18 -36.61 -5.46
C LEU A 63 -14.33 -36.74 -3.94
N LEU A 64 -13.37 -37.38 -3.32
CA LEU A 64 -13.29 -37.54 -1.86
C LEU A 64 -12.28 -36.52 -1.32
N VAL A 65 -12.76 -35.57 -0.53
CA VAL A 65 -11.92 -34.53 0.10
C VAL A 65 -11.59 -34.96 1.52
N LYS A 66 -10.33 -35.24 1.78
CA LYS A 66 -9.83 -35.48 3.14
C LYS A 66 -9.47 -34.18 3.82
N HIS A 67 -9.94 -33.97 5.03
CA HIS A 67 -9.61 -32.81 5.85
C HIS A 67 -9.45 -33.21 7.32
N SER A 68 -8.79 -32.35 8.11
CA SER A 68 -8.70 -32.55 9.55
C SER A 68 -10.03 -32.20 10.25
N ASP A 69 -10.30 -32.83 11.38
CA ASP A 69 -11.31 -32.36 12.32
C ASP A 69 -10.89 -30.98 12.95
N ALA A 70 -11.81 -30.35 13.68
CA ALA A 70 -11.56 -29.05 14.34
C ALA A 70 -10.39 -29.06 15.33
N LYS A 71 -9.98 -30.23 15.81
CA LYS A 71 -8.87 -30.40 16.75
C LYS A 71 -7.58 -30.89 16.09
N GLY A 72 -7.65 -31.25 14.81
CA GLY A 72 -6.52 -31.80 14.06
C GLY A 72 -6.16 -33.23 14.45
N HIS A 73 -7.05 -33.96 15.15
CA HIS A 73 -6.77 -35.30 15.66
C HIS A 73 -7.23 -36.40 14.71
N GLU A 74 -8.28 -36.15 13.93
CA GLU A 74 -8.85 -37.14 13.02
C GLU A 74 -8.84 -36.60 11.59
N VAL A 75 -8.67 -37.50 10.64
CA VAL A 75 -8.85 -37.22 9.22
C VAL A 75 -10.26 -37.63 8.84
N LEU A 76 -11.06 -36.64 8.48
CA LEU A 76 -12.39 -36.79 7.94
C LEU A 76 -12.33 -36.89 6.42
N GLN A 77 -13.35 -37.45 5.82
CA GLN A 77 -13.44 -37.58 4.37
C GLN A 77 -14.87 -37.35 3.91
N ASP A 78 -15.07 -36.32 3.13
CA ASP A 78 -16.35 -35.95 2.56
C ASP A 78 -16.36 -36.10 1.04
N LYS A 79 -17.53 -36.38 0.50
CA LYS A 79 -17.76 -36.63 -0.92
C LYS A 79 -18.37 -35.38 -1.58
N TYR A 80 -17.82 -35.01 -2.74
CA TYR A 80 -18.30 -33.88 -3.54
C TYR A 80 -18.31 -34.25 -5.04
N ASP A 81 -19.20 -33.64 -5.80
CA ASP A 81 -19.28 -33.84 -7.25
C ASP A 81 -18.21 -33.05 -8.00
N LEU A 82 -17.79 -31.90 -7.47
CA LEU A 82 -16.73 -31.05 -8.03
C LEU A 82 -15.94 -30.33 -6.95
N VAL A 83 -14.65 -30.18 -7.17
CA VAL A 83 -13.75 -29.37 -6.33
C VAL A 83 -13.19 -28.22 -7.16
N VAL A 84 -13.39 -27.01 -6.68
CA VAL A 84 -12.84 -25.79 -7.30
C VAL A 84 -11.74 -25.25 -6.42
N LEU A 85 -10.55 -25.07 -6.99
CA LEU A 85 -9.40 -24.48 -6.31
C LEU A 85 -9.37 -22.96 -6.51
N CYS A 86 -9.14 -22.23 -5.42
CA CYS A 86 -8.87 -20.80 -5.45
C CYS A 86 -7.37 -20.56 -5.24
N PRO A 87 -6.55 -20.58 -6.32
CA PRO A 87 -5.10 -20.48 -6.20
C PRO A 87 -4.65 -19.10 -5.73
N ALA A 88 -3.47 -19.07 -5.12
CA ALA A 88 -2.86 -17.83 -4.63
C ALA A 88 -2.51 -16.87 -5.76
N MET A 89 -2.62 -15.57 -5.48
CA MET A 89 -1.96 -14.53 -6.25
C MET A 89 -0.47 -14.53 -5.91
N VAL A 90 0.38 -14.61 -6.93
CA VAL A 90 1.84 -14.50 -6.79
C VAL A 90 2.36 -13.26 -7.51
N PRO A 91 3.50 -12.68 -7.08
CA PRO A 91 4.06 -11.52 -7.78
C PRO A 91 4.42 -11.86 -9.22
N SER A 92 4.32 -10.85 -10.08
CA SER A 92 4.74 -10.95 -11.47
C SER A 92 6.27 -11.14 -11.58
N LYS A 93 6.74 -11.82 -12.63
CA LYS A 93 8.17 -12.11 -12.85
C LYS A 93 8.90 -10.88 -13.43
N ASN A 94 9.07 -9.83 -12.62
CA ASN A 94 9.71 -8.55 -13.00
C ASN A 94 10.94 -8.22 -12.15
N SER A 95 11.61 -9.23 -11.59
CA SER A 95 12.77 -9.04 -10.70
C SER A 95 13.91 -8.25 -11.32
N GLU A 96 14.14 -8.40 -12.62
CA GLU A 96 15.18 -7.65 -13.34
C GLU A 96 14.84 -6.14 -13.42
N LEU A 97 13.59 -5.80 -13.71
CA LEU A 97 13.13 -4.41 -13.73
C LEU A 97 13.24 -3.79 -12.33
N PHE A 98 12.80 -4.53 -11.30
CA PHE A 98 12.90 -4.03 -9.92
C PHE A 98 14.34 -3.78 -9.50
N ALA A 99 15.26 -4.67 -9.87
CA ALA A 99 16.69 -4.48 -9.61
C ALA A 99 17.26 -3.26 -10.34
N GLN A 100 16.88 -3.03 -11.60
CA GLN A 100 17.32 -1.85 -12.37
C GLN A 100 16.83 -0.53 -11.76
N LEU A 101 15.60 -0.50 -11.25
CA LEU A 101 15.02 0.67 -10.58
C LEU A 101 15.45 0.81 -9.11
N GLY A 102 16.24 -0.15 -8.56
CA GLY A 102 16.64 -0.15 -7.16
C GLY A 102 15.50 -0.44 -6.18
N ILE A 103 14.41 -1.05 -6.67
CA ILE A 103 13.22 -1.35 -5.87
C ILE A 103 13.49 -2.60 -5.03
N GLU A 104 13.30 -2.50 -3.72
CA GLU A 104 13.35 -3.65 -2.82
C GLU A 104 12.06 -4.47 -2.88
N VAL A 105 12.21 -5.78 -2.88
CA VAL A 105 11.11 -6.73 -2.73
C VAL A 105 11.22 -7.48 -1.40
N ASP A 106 10.09 -7.99 -0.92
CA ASP A 106 10.05 -8.86 0.23
C ASP A 106 10.49 -10.30 -0.12
N LYS A 107 10.51 -11.19 0.87
CA LYS A 107 10.89 -12.60 0.68
C LYS A 107 9.98 -13.37 -0.27
N TYR A 108 8.82 -12.83 -0.61
CA TYR A 108 7.86 -13.44 -1.52
C TYR A 108 7.90 -12.84 -2.93
N GLY A 109 8.64 -11.73 -3.12
CA GLY A 109 8.80 -11.04 -4.39
C GLY A 109 7.84 -9.86 -4.60
N PHE A 110 7.04 -9.47 -3.61
CA PHE A 110 6.22 -8.26 -3.66
C PHE A 110 7.06 -7.03 -3.32
N ILE A 111 6.72 -5.88 -3.92
CA ILE A 111 7.43 -4.62 -3.67
C ILE A 111 7.22 -4.18 -2.22
N LYS A 112 8.32 -3.89 -1.52
CA LYS A 112 8.27 -3.36 -0.16
C LYS A 112 7.77 -1.92 -0.14
N SER A 113 6.83 -1.64 0.77
CA SER A 113 6.46 -0.27 1.10
C SER A 113 7.56 0.41 1.92
N LYS A 114 7.80 1.68 1.65
CA LYS A 114 8.68 2.55 2.46
C LYS A 114 8.24 2.64 3.93
N LYS A 115 6.94 2.49 4.19
CA LYS A 115 6.36 2.50 5.54
C LYS A 115 5.72 1.15 5.84
N PRO A 116 6.47 0.17 6.38
CA PRO A 116 5.92 -1.12 6.77
C PRO A 116 4.74 -0.96 7.73
N GLY A 117 3.70 -1.76 7.54
CA GLY A 117 2.47 -1.73 8.36
C GLY A 117 1.46 -0.64 7.98
N ILE A 118 1.79 0.23 7.03
CA ILE A 118 0.88 1.22 6.45
C ILE A 118 0.78 0.93 4.95
N VAL A 119 -0.42 0.86 4.42
CA VAL A 119 -0.63 0.75 2.96
C VAL A 119 -0.12 2.05 2.34
N SER A 120 0.98 1.96 1.59
CA SER A 120 1.62 3.12 0.98
C SER A 120 1.94 2.83 -0.48
N SER A 121 1.73 3.82 -1.33
CA SER A 121 2.16 3.77 -2.74
C SER A 121 3.62 4.19 -2.93
N GLU A 122 4.34 4.51 -1.86
CA GLU A 122 5.75 4.86 -1.92
C GLU A 122 6.64 3.61 -1.87
N THR A 123 7.59 3.52 -2.78
CA THR A 123 8.72 2.57 -2.71
C THR A 123 9.83 3.13 -1.83
N GLY A 124 10.95 2.43 -1.68
CA GLY A 124 12.15 3.00 -1.07
C GLY A 124 12.91 3.98 -1.97
N VAL A 125 12.55 4.05 -3.24
CA VAL A 125 13.24 4.85 -4.28
C VAL A 125 12.47 6.15 -4.51
N PRO A 126 13.10 7.33 -4.34
CA PRO A 126 12.46 8.61 -4.63
C PRO A 126 11.98 8.71 -6.09
N GLY A 127 10.76 9.22 -6.31
CA GLY A 127 10.15 9.35 -7.63
C GLY A 127 9.62 8.05 -8.23
N VAL A 128 9.71 6.93 -7.51
CA VAL A 128 9.16 5.64 -7.95
C VAL A 128 8.03 5.23 -7.02
N HIS A 129 6.83 5.19 -7.58
CA HIS A 129 5.61 4.81 -6.87
C HIS A 129 5.10 3.45 -7.33
N MET A 130 4.34 2.80 -6.46
CA MET A 130 3.71 1.51 -6.74
C MET A 130 2.21 1.56 -6.48
N CYS A 131 1.46 0.73 -7.20
CA CYS A 131 0.04 0.53 -6.94
C CYS A 131 -0.43 -0.87 -7.38
N GLY A 132 -1.54 -1.30 -6.81
CA GLY A 132 -2.15 -2.57 -7.15
C GLY A 132 -1.41 -3.79 -6.56
N ALA A 133 -1.62 -4.93 -7.19
CA ALA A 133 -1.19 -6.23 -6.67
C ALA A 133 0.33 -6.48 -6.72
N CYS A 134 1.11 -5.58 -7.28
CA CYS A 134 2.59 -5.68 -7.20
C CYS A 134 3.12 -5.46 -5.77
N GLN A 135 2.36 -4.78 -4.92
CA GLN A 135 2.71 -4.57 -3.52
C GLN A 135 2.26 -5.74 -2.64
N SER A 136 1.07 -6.22 -2.85
CA SER A 136 0.46 -7.34 -2.14
C SER A 136 -0.83 -7.75 -2.84
N PRO A 137 -1.32 -8.98 -2.64
CA PRO A 137 -2.65 -9.35 -3.11
C PRO A 137 -3.70 -8.38 -2.59
N LYS A 138 -4.57 -7.89 -3.48
CA LYS A 138 -5.68 -6.97 -3.17
C LYS A 138 -6.75 -7.03 -4.25
N ASP A 139 -7.94 -6.60 -3.91
CA ASP A 139 -9.07 -6.54 -4.81
C ASP A 139 -9.03 -5.34 -5.77
N ILE A 140 -10.04 -5.25 -6.63
CA ILE A 140 -10.15 -4.17 -7.63
C ILE A 140 -10.34 -2.79 -6.98
N PRO A 141 -11.29 -2.59 -6.04
CA PRO A 141 -11.46 -1.32 -5.34
C PRO A 141 -10.18 -0.81 -4.69
N ASP A 142 -9.46 -1.68 -3.98
CA ASP A 142 -8.16 -1.37 -3.38
C ASP A 142 -7.12 -0.97 -4.41
N SER A 143 -7.07 -1.72 -5.50
CA SER A 143 -6.13 -1.45 -6.59
C SER A 143 -6.39 -0.09 -7.23
N VAL A 144 -7.66 0.28 -7.42
CA VAL A 144 -8.05 1.59 -7.96
C VAL A 144 -7.75 2.72 -6.97
N ALA A 145 -8.08 2.52 -5.69
CA ALA A 145 -7.79 3.50 -4.65
C ALA A 145 -6.27 3.74 -4.52
N GLN A 146 -5.48 2.68 -4.57
CA GLN A 146 -4.03 2.77 -4.54
C GLN A 146 -3.46 3.40 -5.81
N GLY A 147 -4.07 3.14 -6.99
CA GLY A 147 -3.74 3.81 -8.23
C GLY A 147 -3.95 5.33 -8.14
N SER A 148 -5.07 5.74 -7.56
CA SER A 148 -5.37 7.15 -7.31
C SER A 148 -4.36 7.77 -6.33
N ALA A 149 -3.99 7.06 -5.27
CA ALA A 149 -2.99 7.52 -4.31
C ALA A 149 -1.59 7.65 -4.95
N ALA A 150 -1.17 6.67 -5.76
CA ALA A 150 0.11 6.72 -6.48
C ALA A 150 0.15 7.89 -7.48
N ALA A 151 -0.96 8.12 -8.20
CA ALA A 151 -1.08 9.25 -9.11
C ALA A 151 -0.99 10.59 -8.37
N SER A 152 -1.64 10.71 -7.22
CA SER A 152 -1.57 11.92 -6.40
C SER A 152 -0.15 12.21 -5.92
N LEU A 153 0.59 11.18 -5.48
CA LEU A 153 1.99 11.30 -5.08
C LEU A 153 2.87 11.69 -6.27
N ALA A 154 2.68 11.05 -7.42
CA ALA A 154 3.43 11.36 -8.63
C ALA A 154 3.22 12.80 -9.09
N VAL A 155 1.99 13.31 -9.00
CA VAL A 155 1.69 14.72 -9.31
C VAL A 155 2.43 15.66 -8.35
N LEU A 156 2.53 15.33 -7.06
CA LEU A 156 3.31 16.12 -6.10
C LEU A 156 4.81 16.16 -6.44
N ASP A 157 5.33 15.04 -6.96
CA ASP A 157 6.76 14.97 -7.35
C ASP A 157 7.08 15.75 -8.63
N VAL A 158 6.10 15.98 -9.52
CA VAL A 158 6.29 16.73 -10.78
C VAL A 158 5.70 18.15 -10.74
N ILE A 159 4.89 18.47 -9.76
CA ILE A 159 4.53 19.86 -9.48
C ILE A 159 5.82 20.53 -8.96
N VAL A 160 6.45 21.27 -9.84
CA VAL A 160 7.30 22.38 -9.38
C VAL A 160 6.33 23.26 -8.60
N PRO A 161 6.53 23.52 -7.30
CA PRO A 161 5.83 24.61 -6.66
C PRO A 161 6.02 25.79 -7.62
N ASP A 162 4.92 26.44 -8.04
CA ASP A 162 5.05 27.76 -8.64
C ASP A 162 6.08 28.41 -7.74
N ALA A 163 7.23 28.71 -8.29
CA ALA A 163 8.20 29.49 -7.58
C ALA A 163 7.47 30.82 -7.37
N SER A 164 6.57 30.80 -6.37
CA SER A 164 6.23 32.02 -5.68
C SER A 164 7.61 32.54 -5.38
N GLU A 165 8.00 33.56 -6.14
CA GLU A 165 9.25 34.25 -6.01
C GLU A 165 9.58 34.27 -4.53
N SER A 166 10.37 33.29 -4.07
CA SER A 166 11.05 33.45 -2.79
C SER A 166 11.82 34.70 -3.05
N GLU A 167 11.35 35.79 -2.45
CA GLU A 167 12.02 37.08 -2.58
C GLU A 167 13.50 36.78 -2.39
N ALA A 168 14.28 36.98 -3.43
CA ALA A 168 15.70 36.68 -3.41
C ALA A 168 16.24 37.39 -2.17
N LEU A 169 16.86 36.66 -1.27
CA LEU A 169 17.39 37.17 -0.01
C LEU A 169 18.19 38.44 -0.33
N SER A 170 17.93 39.50 0.40
CA SER A 170 18.65 40.75 0.20
C SER A 170 20.15 40.56 0.51
N GLU A 171 21.03 41.39 -0.06
CA GLU A 171 22.46 41.33 0.27
C GLU A 171 22.68 41.47 1.79
N ASP A 172 21.86 42.27 2.49
CA ASP A 172 21.88 42.43 3.94
C ASP A 172 21.52 41.14 4.69
N ASP A 173 20.57 40.33 4.17
CA ASP A 173 20.21 39.04 4.75
C ASP A 173 21.33 38.01 4.58
N LEU A 174 21.98 38.00 3.42
CA LEU A 174 23.12 37.12 3.15
C LEU A 174 24.33 37.49 4.04
N GLU A 175 24.63 38.79 4.26
CA GLU A 175 25.66 39.23 5.21
C GLU A 175 25.31 38.82 6.65
N LEU A 176 24.06 38.96 7.06
CA LEU A 176 23.60 38.54 8.38
C LEU A 176 23.78 37.01 8.58
N MET A 177 23.47 36.23 7.57
CA MET A 177 23.61 34.76 7.64
C MET A 177 25.05 34.28 7.67
N ALA A 178 25.95 34.98 6.97
CA ALA A 178 27.39 34.69 6.93
C ALA A 178 28.16 35.27 8.15
N GLY A 179 27.52 36.12 8.96
CA GLY A 179 28.12 36.75 10.11
C GLY A 179 28.39 35.84 11.30
N GLU A 180 28.94 36.44 12.37
CA GLU A 180 29.13 35.73 13.64
C GLU A 180 27.83 35.10 14.11
N PRO A 181 27.85 33.85 14.63
CA PRO A 181 26.63 33.13 15.05
C PRO A 181 25.83 33.91 16.10
N ARG A 182 24.57 34.17 15.80
CA ARG A 182 23.57 34.77 16.69
C ARG A 182 22.42 33.82 16.85
N ILE A 183 22.54 32.96 17.89
CA ILE A 183 21.69 31.79 18.06
C ILE A 183 20.49 32.12 18.95
N GLY A 184 19.29 31.86 18.46
CA GLY A 184 18.07 31.74 19.26
C GLY A 184 17.87 30.31 19.74
N VAL A 185 17.49 30.15 21.01
CA VAL A 185 17.19 28.82 21.59
C VAL A 185 15.76 28.81 22.12
N ILE A 186 14.92 27.97 21.55
CA ILE A 186 13.54 27.80 21.98
C ILE A 186 13.41 26.46 22.72
N ILE A 187 12.96 26.52 23.97
CA ILE A 187 12.72 25.33 24.79
C ILE A 187 11.23 25.01 24.83
N CYS A 188 10.83 23.83 24.39
CA CYS A 188 9.44 23.39 24.38
C CYS A 188 9.07 22.70 25.69
N SER A 189 7.99 23.12 26.35
CA SER A 189 7.42 22.41 27.49
C SER A 189 6.68 21.13 27.09
N CYS A 190 6.12 21.08 25.86
CA CYS A 190 5.29 19.99 25.35
C CYS A 190 4.22 19.54 26.38
N GLY A 191 3.57 20.49 27.03
CA GLY A 191 2.69 20.25 28.18
C GLY A 191 3.44 19.48 29.28
N THR A 192 2.91 18.35 29.71
CA THR A 192 3.54 17.49 30.74
C THR A 192 4.60 16.52 30.18
N ASN A 193 4.70 16.37 28.86
CA ASN A 193 5.62 15.38 28.26
C ASN A 193 7.10 15.73 28.45
N ILE A 194 7.44 17.02 28.48
CA ILE A 194 8.79 17.50 28.77
C ILE A 194 8.81 18.15 30.13
N ALA A 195 8.00 19.18 30.38
CA ALA A 195 8.01 19.95 31.62
C ALA A 195 7.61 19.13 32.86
N GLY A 196 6.92 18.01 32.72
CA GLY A 196 6.64 17.08 33.81
C GLY A 196 7.87 16.37 34.35
N THR A 197 8.96 16.29 33.59
CA THR A 197 10.18 15.57 33.94
C THR A 197 11.41 16.49 33.92
N VAL A 198 11.48 17.46 33.03
CA VAL A 198 12.59 18.40 32.85
C VAL A 198 12.22 19.75 33.45
N ASP A 199 13.14 20.39 34.17
CA ASP A 199 13.01 21.79 34.56
C ASP A 199 13.32 22.69 33.39
N VAL A 200 12.29 22.98 32.59
CA VAL A 200 12.43 23.75 31.35
C VAL A 200 12.88 25.19 31.61
N ALA A 201 12.53 25.77 32.75
CA ALA A 201 12.97 27.10 33.12
C ALA A 201 14.49 27.14 33.38
N ALA A 202 15.00 26.15 34.13
CA ALA A 202 16.43 25.99 34.35
C ALA A 202 17.21 25.74 33.07
N VAL A 203 16.65 24.94 32.12
CA VAL A 203 17.27 24.70 30.81
C VAL A 203 17.29 25.98 29.99
N THR A 204 16.22 26.80 30.00
CA THR A 204 16.14 28.08 29.31
C THR A 204 17.18 29.08 29.84
N GLU A 205 17.28 29.19 31.16
CA GLU A 205 18.29 30.03 31.80
C GLU A 205 19.72 29.55 31.48
N PHE A 206 19.94 28.22 31.49
CA PHE A 206 21.23 27.66 31.11
C PHE A 206 21.56 27.98 29.64
N ALA A 207 20.59 27.81 28.72
CA ALA A 207 20.77 28.08 27.29
C ALA A 207 21.16 29.54 27.03
N SER A 208 20.58 30.51 27.73
CA SER A 208 20.87 31.94 27.58
C SER A 208 22.33 32.32 27.92
N LYS A 209 23.04 31.44 28.65
CA LYS A 209 24.44 31.66 29.05
C LYS A 209 25.45 30.95 28.13
N LEU A 210 24.97 30.21 27.14
CA LEU A 210 25.83 29.51 26.18
C LEU A 210 26.47 30.48 25.17
N PRO A 211 27.66 30.18 24.66
CA PRO A 211 28.31 31.02 23.66
C PRO A 211 27.41 31.20 22.43
N ASN A 212 27.42 32.42 21.90
CA ASN A 212 26.66 32.83 20.72
C ASN A 212 25.13 32.83 20.86
N VAL A 213 24.58 32.44 22.00
CA VAL A 213 23.14 32.53 22.27
C VAL A 213 22.81 33.97 22.66
N VAL A 214 21.95 34.62 21.88
CA VAL A 214 21.50 36.01 22.09
C VAL A 214 20.04 36.09 22.52
N TYR A 215 19.31 34.99 22.38
CA TYR A 215 17.91 34.85 22.78
C TYR A 215 17.63 33.45 23.27
N SER A 216 16.85 33.31 24.33
CA SER A 216 16.37 32.00 24.82
C SER A 216 15.01 32.17 25.46
N GLU A 217 14.05 31.36 25.06
CA GLU A 217 12.68 31.40 25.55
C GLU A 217 12.09 30.00 25.73
N ASN A 218 11.19 29.86 26.71
CA ASN A 218 10.39 28.68 26.92
C ASN A 218 8.98 28.87 26.39
N LEU A 219 8.55 28.00 25.48
CA LEU A 219 7.21 27.99 24.91
C LEU A 219 6.46 26.72 25.34
N LEU A 220 5.16 26.88 25.62
CA LEU A 220 4.32 25.74 26.05
C LEU A 220 4.25 24.65 24.98
N TYR A 221 4.01 25.03 23.74
CA TYR A 221 4.00 24.17 22.55
C TYR A 221 4.66 24.91 21.40
N SER A 222 5.97 24.78 21.24
CA SER A 222 6.71 25.49 20.18
C SER A 222 6.26 25.16 18.74
N CYS A 223 5.51 24.06 18.56
CA CYS A 223 4.92 23.68 17.28
C CYS A 223 3.52 24.28 17.02
N SER A 224 2.94 25.08 17.94
CA SER A 224 1.65 25.73 17.71
C SER A 224 1.80 26.95 16.80
N SER A 225 0.71 27.33 16.09
CA SER A 225 0.71 28.49 15.19
C SER A 225 1.10 29.78 15.91
N ASP A 226 0.61 30.00 17.13
CA ASP A 226 0.96 31.19 17.93
C ASP A 226 2.45 31.22 18.25
N SER A 227 3.04 30.06 18.57
CA SER A 227 4.49 29.96 18.84
C SER A 227 5.35 30.18 17.59
N GLN A 228 4.86 29.82 16.40
CA GLN A 228 5.57 30.12 15.16
C GLN A 228 5.71 31.63 14.95
N VAL A 229 4.65 32.38 15.24
CA VAL A 229 4.71 33.88 15.18
C VAL A 229 5.75 34.42 16.15
N VAL A 230 5.75 33.93 17.41
CA VAL A 230 6.76 34.33 18.42
C VAL A 230 8.19 34.03 17.93
N ILE A 231 8.40 32.88 17.30
CA ILE A 231 9.73 32.50 16.77
C ILE A 231 10.14 33.45 15.63
N ILE A 232 9.23 33.76 14.69
CA ILE A 232 9.49 34.70 13.59
C ILE A 232 9.82 36.09 14.12
N ASP A 233 9.05 36.57 15.08
CA ASP A 233 9.28 37.90 15.68
C ASP A 233 10.63 37.94 16.43
N ALA A 234 10.97 36.88 17.18
CA ALA A 234 12.26 36.79 17.87
C ALA A 234 13.45 36.78 16.88
N ILE A 235 13.32 36.07 15.75
CA ILE A 235 14.34 36.05 14.71
C ILE A 235 14.60 37.49 14.20
N LYS A 236 13.54 38.21 13.89
CA LYS A 236 13.62 39.58 13.36
C LYS A 236 14.10 40.58 14.41
N GLU A 237 13.53 40.57 15.60
CA GLU A 237 13.83 41.53 16.67
C GLU A 237 15.28 41.40 17.17
N HIS A 238 15.73 40.15 17.41
CA HIS A 238 17.07 39.90 17.93
C HIS A 238 18.11 39.66 16.84
N LYS A 239 17.73 39.80 15.57
CA LYS A 239 18.58 39.55 14.39
C LYS A 239 19.29 38.22 14.52
N LEU A 240 18.52 37.17 14.78
CA LEU A 240 19.05 35.79 14.87
C LEU A 240 19.44 35.35 13.47
N ASN A 241 20.55 34.61 13.38
CA ASN A 241 20.97 33.97 12.13
C ASN A 241 21.11 32.44 12.27
N ARG A 242 20.78 31.91 13.42
CA ARG A 242 20.71 30.47 13.72
C ARG A 242 19.56 30.24 14.69
N LEU A 243 18.87 29.10 14.55
CA LEU A 243 17.82 28.70 15.49
C LEU A 243 18.06 27.29 15.99
N VAL A 244 17.94 27.10 17.29
CA VAL A 244 17.89 25.79 17.96
C VAL A 244 16.53 25.64 18.62
N VAL A 245 15.82 24.57 18.35
CA VAL A 245 14.58 24.21 19.06
C VAL A 245 14.80 22.94 19.86
N ALA A 246 14.72 23.05 21.18
CA ALA A 246 14.79 21.92 22.09
C ALA A 246 13.37 21.40 22.34
N SER A 247 12.98 20.30 21.71
CA SER A 247 11.62 19.79 21.72
C SER A 247 11.54 18.27 21.55
N CYS A 248 10.53 17.79 20.87
CA CYS A 248 10.33 16.38 20.49
C CYS A 248 11.27 15.95 19.34
N THR A 249 11.06 14.74 18.83
CA THR A 249 11.86 14.17 17.73
C THR A 249 11.77 15.04 16.46
N PRO A 250 12.89 15.24 15.75
CA PRO A 250 12.90 15.95 14.46
C PRO A 250 11.94 15.31 13.42
N ARG A 251 11.71 14.00 13.51
CA ARG A 251 10.78 13.28 12.60
C ARG A 251 9.37 13.83 12.58
N THR A 252 8.96 14.56 13.63
CA THR A 252 7.59 15.07 13.74
C THR A 252 7.45 16.49 13.19
N HIS A 253 8.34 17.41 13.63
CA HIS A 253 8.12 18.85 13.40
C HIS A 253 9.31 19.58 12.80
N GLU A 254 10.39 18.90 12.41
CA GLU A 254 11.53 19.58 11.75
C GLU A 254 11.10 20.35 10.49
N PRO A 255 10.23 19.79 9.59
CA PRO A 255 9.77 20.52 8.42
C PRO A 255 9.01 21.81 8.76
N LEU A 256 8.22 21.78 9.85
CA LEU A 256 7.50 22.97 10.33
C LEU A 256 8.46 24.08 10.73
N PHE A 257 9.45 23.76 11.58
CA PHE A 257 10.41 24.76 12.05
C PHE A 257 11.31 25.28 10.92
N ARG A 258 11.66 24.44 9.96
CA ARG A 258 12.39 24.88 8.75
C ARG A 258 11.57 25.86 7.92
N ALA A 259 10.28 25.60 7.73
CA ALA A 259 9.39 26.54 7.04
C ALA A 259 9.25 27.86 7.83
N THR A 260 9.16 27.80 9.17
CA THR A 260 9.06 29.00 10.01
C THR A 260 10.28 29.92 9.90
N ILE A 261 11.49 29.35 9.92
CA ILE A 261 12.70 30.16 9.80
C ILE A 261 12.88 30.70 8.37
N GLU A 262 12.42 29.97 7.36
CA GLU A 262 12.40 30.43 5.97
C GLU A 262 11.41 31.59 5.79
N GLU A 263 10.22 31.54 6.40
CA GLU A 263 9.25 32.64 6.46
C GLU A 263 9.83 33.86 7.19
N ALA A 264 10.72 33.65 8.16
CA ALA A 264 11.42 34.74 8.84
C ALA A 264 12.57 35.35 8.00
N GLY A 265 12.88 34.80 6.82
CA GLY A 265 13.94 35.27 5.93
C GLY A 265 15.31 34.62 6.19
N LEU A 266 15.36 33.50 6.93
CA LEU A 266 16.61 32.78 7.15
C LEU A 266 16.72 31.55 6.27
N ASN A 267 17.95 31.13 5.96
CA ASN A 267 18.22 29.87 5.31
C ASN A 267 17.77 28.70 6.22
N LYS A 268 16.89 27.83 5.73
CA LYS A 268 16.29 26.71 6.48
C LYS A 268 17.30 25.68 7.01
N TYR A 269 18.54 25.71 6.54
CA TYR A 269 19.61 24.83 7.01
C TYR A 269 20.39 25.40 8.20
N LEU A 270 20.14 26.66 8.56
CA LEU A 270 20.69 27.29 9.76
C LEU A 270 19.84 26.97 11.02
N PHE A 271 19.38 25.74 11.08
CA PHE A 271 18.48 25.20 12.10
C PHE A 271 19.02 23.89 12.67
N ASP A 272 18.87 23.71 13.99
CA ASP A 272 19.11 22.43 14.65
C ASP A 272 18.03 22.12 15.68
N LEU A 273 17.80 20.83 15.94
CA LEU A 273 16.76 20.38 16.87
C LEU A 273 17.34 19.46 17.92
N ALA A 274 17.31 19.91 19.19
CA ALA A 274 17.67 19.11 20.35
C ALA A 274 16.46 18.26 20.82
N ASN A 275 16.54 16.94 20.68
CA ASN A 275 15.47 16.06 21.13
C ASN A 275 15.54 15.85 22.66
N ILE A 276 14.79 16.67 23.40
CA ILE A 276 14.69 16.61 24.86
C ILE A 276 13.44 15.86 25.36
N ARG A 277 12.65 15.27 24.46
CA ARG A 277 11.51 14.42 24.82
C ARG A 277 11.88 12.95 24.75
N GLU A 278 12.02 12.37 23.55
CA GLU A 278 12.28 10.95 23.35
C GLU A 278 13.67 10.53 23.87
N HIS A 279 14.66 11.41 23.73
CA HIS A 279 16.03 11.13 24.19
C HIS A 279 16.30 11.54 25.64
N CYS A 280 15.34 12.19 26.30
CA CYS A 280 15.54 12.74 27.65
C CYS A 280 14.33 12.51 28.57
N SER A 281 13.25 13.30 28.47
CA SER A 281 12.15 13.27 29.43
C SER A 281 11.46 11.92 29.54
N TRP A 282 11.28 11.20 28.45
CA TRP A 282 10.60 9.91 28.44
C TRP A 282 11.43 8.78 29.05
N ILE A 283 12.74 8.85 28.96
CA ILE A 283 13.64 7.80 29.53
C ILE A 283 14.12 8.12 30.94
N HIS A 284 13.89 9.33 31.43
CA HIS A 284 14.26 9.77 32.79
C HIS A 284 13.03 10.10 33.66
N GLN A 285 11.90 9.43 33.44
CA GLN A 285 10.70 9.65 34.24
C GLN A 285 10.98 9.36 35.71
N GLY A 286 10.65 10.32 36.59
CA GLY A 286 10.92 10.24 38.02
C GLY A 286 12.32 10.66 38.46
N ALA A 287 13.20 11.05 37.51
CA ALA A 287 14.58 11.49 37.79
C ALA A 287 14.80 12.91 37.25
N LYS A 288 14.12 13.91 37.88
CA LYS A 288 14.05 15.29 37.36
C LYS A 288 15.43 15.96 37.20
N ASP A 289 16.32 15.75 38.17
CA ASP A 289 17.63 16.40 38.13
C ASP A 289 18.53 15.83 37.02
N GLU A 290 18.53 14.50 36.85
CA GLU A 290 19.26 13.85 35.76
C GLU A 290 18.67 14.21 34.38
N ALA A 291 17.33 14.24 34.27
CA ALA A 291 16.65 14.66 33.07
C ALA A 291 17.00 16.11 32.70
N THR A 292 16.99 17.02 33.69
CA THR A 292 17.32 18.42 33.47
C THR A 292 18.78 18.59 33.06
N SER A 293 19.70 17.91 33.73
CA SER A 293 21.13 17.91 33.37
C SER A 293 21.36 17.40 31.95
N LYS A 294 20.70 16.29 31.57
CA LYS A 294 20.80 15.74 30.22
C LYS A 294 20.17 16.66 29.15
N ALA A 295 19.05 17.32 29.46
CA ALA A 295 18.46 18.30 28.57
C ALA A 295 19.42 19.47 28.30
N MET A 296 20.10 19.97 29.34
CA MET A 296 21.14 20.98 29.23
C MET A 296 22.30 20.51 28.32
N ASP A 297 22.74 19.27 28.46
CA ASP A 297 23.78 18.71 27.63
C ASP A 297 23.36 18.62 26.14
N LEU A 298 22.14 18.15 25.88
CA LEU A 298 21.58 18.08 24.51
C LEU A 298 21.48 19.46 23.89
N VAL A 299 20.99 20.44 24.63
CA VAL A 299 20.90 21.84 24.18
C VAL A 299 22.29 22.41 23.90
N ARG A 300 23.26 22.19 24.81
CA ARG A 300 24.64 22.65 24.62
C ARG A 300 25.27 22.07 23.36
N MET A 301 25.06 20.76 23.10
CA MET A 301 25.57 20.12 21.88
C MET A 301 24.92 20.71 20.62
N SER A 302 23.60 20.92 20.65
CA SER A 302 22.87 21.51 19.53
C SER A 302 23.29 22.97 19.26
N VAL A 303 23.48 23.79 20.29
CA VAL A 303 24.02 25.16 20.18
C VAL A 303 25.43 25.15 19.58
N ALA A 304 26.31 24.26 20.06
CA ALA A 304 27.67 24.14 19.53
C ALA A 304 27.68 23.71 18.06
N ARG A 305 26.80 22.79 17.69
CA ARG A 305 26.62 22.38 16.29
C ARG A 305 26.05 23.52 15.45
N SER A 306 25.03 24.20 15.95
CA SER A 306 24.37 25.30 15.23
C SER A 306 25.35 26.44 14.92
N ALA A 307 26.30 26.73 15.81
CA ALA A 307 27.35 27.73 15.57
C ALA A 307 28.25 27.39 14.35
N LEU A 308 28.33 26.13 13.94
CA LEU A 308 29.14 25.64 12.83
C LEU A 308 28.33 25.44 11.54
N LEU A 309 27.02 25.66 11.58
CA LEU A 309 26.20 25.54 10.39
C LEU A 309 26.49 26.67 9.41
N GLU A 310 26.53 26.33 8.14
CA GLU A 310 26.66 27.26 7.02
C GLU A 310 25.37 27.25 6.19
N PRO A 311 24.98 28.39 5.59
CA PRO A 311 23.87 28.42 4.66
C PRO A 311 24.10 27.43 3.53
N GLN A 312 23.09 26.66 3.17
CA GLN A 312 23.15 25.74 2.05
C GLN A 312 22.28 26.27 0.91
N GLU A 313 22.77 26.16 -0.29
CA GLU A 313 21.99 26.42 -1.49
C GLU A 313 21.24 25.13 -1.88
N GLU A 314 20.00 25.29 -2.29
CA GLU A 314 19.27 24.19 -2.89
C GLU A 314 19.67 24.03 -4.35
N ALA A 315 20.14 22.84 -4.68
CA ALA A 315 20.37 22.50 -6.07
C ALA A 315 19.01 22.30 -6.75
N SER A 316 18.64 23.20 -7.66
CA SER A 316 17.48 22.99 -8.53
C SER A 316 17.90 22.20 -9.76
N THR A 317 17.10 21.19 -10.11
CA THR A 317 17.24 20.49 -11.39
C THR A 317 15.94 20.60 -12.17
N GLN A 318 16.05 20.64 -13.49
CA GLN A 318 14.85 20.60 -14.33
C GLN A 318 14.20 19.22 -14.20
N ILE A 319 12.91 19.21 -13.93
CA ILE A 319 12.11 18.00 -13.87
C ILE A 319 11.42 17.80 -15.22
N GLU A 320 11.52 16.61 -15.78
CA GLU A 320 10.73 16.21 -16.93
C GLU A 320 9.26 16.01 -16.50
N PRO A 321 8.30 16.86 -16.96
CA PRO A 321 6.93 16.84 -16.47
C PRO A 321 6.09 15.73 -17.13
N SER A 322 6.61 14.51 -17.13
CA SER A 322 5.95 13.34 -17.70
C SER A 322 6.09 12.14 -16.79
N VAL A 323 5.16 11.20 -16.92
CA VAL A 323 5.04 10.03 -16.06
C VAL A 323 5.03 8.75 -16.89
N LEU A 324 5.84 7.79 -16.50
CA LEU A 324 5.79 6.42 -17.01
C LEU A 324 4.90 5.57 -16.08
N VAL A 325 3.88 4.93 -16.63
CA VAL A 325 3.08 3.92 -15.93
C VAL A 325 3.35 2.55 -16.56
N ILE A 326 3.86 1.61 -15.77
CA ILE A 326 4.22 0.26 -16.22
C ILE A 326 3.12 -0.72 -15.84
N GLY A 327 2.40 -1.21 -16.83
CA GLY A 327 1.24 -2.10 -16.70
C GLY A 327 -0.09 -1.37 -16.89
N ALA A 328 -0.87 -1.80 -17.89
CA ALA A 328 -2.21 -1.27 -18.17
C ALA A 328 -3.33 -2.18 -17.64
N GLY A 329 -3.15 -2.72 -16.43
CA GLY A 329 -4.23 -3.25 -15.60
C GLY A 329 -5.09 -2.11 -15.02
N VAL A 330 -6.12 -2.44 -14.26
CA VAL A 330 -7.06 -1.44 -13.68
C VAL A 330 -6.32 -0.36 -12.90
N SER A 331 -5.33 -0.74 -12.09
CA SER A 331 -4.53 0.20 -11.29
C SER A 331 -3.74 1.18 -12.15
N GLY A 332 -3.05 0.67 -13.19
CA GLY A 332 -2.26 1.51 -14.08
C GLY A 332 -3.14 2.43 -14.93
N MET A 333 -4.28 1.93 -15.41
CA MET A 333 -5.23 2.75 -16.15
C MET A 333 -5.83 3.86 -15.26
N ALA A 334 -6.18 3.56 -14.01
CA ALA A 334 -6.68 4.55 -13.06
C ALA A 334 -5.64 5.64 -12.78
N ALA A 335 -4.39 5.24 -12.55
CA ALA A 335 -3.29 6.18 -12.35
C ALA A 335 -3.07 7.07 -13.59
N ALA A 336 -3.04 6.47 -14.77
CA ALA A 336 -2.84 7.19 -16.02
C ALA A 336 -3.97 8.21 -16.29
N ASP A 337 -5.23 7.82 -16.07
CA ASP A 337 -6.40 8.69 -16.24
C ASP A 337 -6.31 9.92 -15.33
N ILE A 338 -6.01 9.72 -14.04
CA ILE A 338 -5.92 10.82 -13.07
C ILE A 338 -4.79 11.79 -13.42
N ILE A 339 -3.61 11.29 -13.74
CA ILE A 339 -2.45 12.14 -14.08
C ILE A 339 -2.71 12.92 -15.35
N ALA A 340 -3.19 12.24 -16.40
CA ALA A 340 -3.49 12.87 -17.68
C ALA A 340 -4.61 13.91 -17.60
N SER A 341 -5.59 13.70 -16.70
CA SER A 341 -6.66 14.70 -16.43
C SER A 341 -6.13 16.00 -15.82
N LYS A 342 -4.92 15.98 -15.25
CA LYS A 342 -4.22 17.16 -14.75
C LYS A 342 -3.31 17.82 -15.80
N GLY A 343 -3.33 17.33 -17.03
CA GLY A 343 -2.57 17.90 -18.15
C GLY A 343 -1.14 17.36 -18.30
N TYR A 344 -0.73 16.38 -17.49
CA TYR A 344 0.61 15.79 -17.60
C TYR A 344 0.65 14.69 -18.64
N LYS A 345 1.77 14.61 -19.38
CA LYS A 345 2.04 13.53 -20.32
C LYS A 345 2.26 12.21 -19.59
N VAL A 346 1.56 11.16 -20.02
CA VAL A 346 1.67 9.80 -19.48
C VAL A 346 2.05 8.83 -20.60
N TYR A 347 3.10 8.05 -20.36
CA TYR A 347 3.45 6.87 -21.15
C TYR A 347 2.94 5.63 -20.43
N LEU A 348 1.89 5.00 -20.96
CA LEU A 348 1.30 3.79 -20.38
C LEU A 348 1.79 2.57 -21.16
N VAL A 349 2.69 1.77 -20.55
CA VAL A 349 3.34 0.62 -21.17
C VAL A 349 2.67 -0.68 -20.74
N GLU A 350 2.27 -1.50 -21.72
CA GLU A 350 1.63 -2.80 -21.49
C GLU A 350 2.32 -3.88 -22.33
N LYS A 351 2.68 -4.99 -21.67
CA LYS A 351 3.32 -6.14 -22.33
C LYS A 351 2.40 -6.91 -23.26
N ASP A 352 1.11 -6.93 -22.93
CA ASP A 352 0.09 -7.64 -23.68
C ASP A 352 -0.39 -6.82 -24.89
N LYS A 353 -1.13 -7.48 -25.78
CA LYS A 353 -1.77 -6.87 -26.95
C LYS A 353 -3.01 -6.03 -26.61
N ALA A 354 -3.50 -6.09 -25.37
CA ALA A 354 -4.68 -5.39 -24.89
C ALA A 354 -4.52 -5.01 -23.42
N VAL A 355 -5.14 -3.90 -23.04
CA VAL A 355 -5.21 -3.43 -21.65
C VAL A 355 -6.12 -4.34 -20.80
N GLY A 356 -6.09 -4.17 -19.46
CA GLY A 356 -7.04 -4.77 -18.52
C GLY A 356 -6.45 -5.74 -17.51
N GLY A 357 -5.24 -6.25 -17.75
CA GLY A 357 -4.59 -7.20 -16.81
C GLY A 357 -5.50 -8.39 -16.50
N LEU A 358 -5.55 -8.81 -15.24
CA LEU A 358 -6.38 -9.92 -14.78
C LEU A 358 -7.90 -9.67 -14.95
N VAL A 359 -8.35 -8.41 -14.88
CA VAL A 359 -9.79 -8.11 -14.97
C VAL A 359 -10.38 -8.53 -16.32
N LYS A 360 -9.60 -8.45 -17.40
CA LYS A 360 -10.08 -8.88 -18.74
C LYS A 360 -10.30 -10.40 -18.83
N GLU A 361 -9.70 -11.18 -17.94
CA GLU A 361 -9.80 -12.64 -17.92
C GLU A 361 -11.06 -13.12 -17.19
N HIS A 362 -11.58 -12.27 -16.27
CA HIS A 362 -12.84 -12.51 -15.57
C HIS A 362 -14.01 -11.95 -16.36
N ARG A 363 -15.16 -12.62 -16.29
CA ARG A 363 -16.39 -12.20 -16.98
C ARG A 363 -17.12 -11.11 -16.21
N THR A 364 -17.18 -11.26 -14.92
CA THR A 364 -17.86 -10.37 -13.98
C THR A 364 -16.91 -9.93 -12.88
N VAL A 365 -17.18 -8.79 -12.31
CA VAL A 365 -16.48 -8.22 -11.16
C VAL A 365 -17.53 -7.65 -10.21
N ASN A 366 -17.20 -7.61 -8.93
CA ASN A 366 -18.08 -7.20 -7.85
C ASN A 366 -19.28 -8.15 -7.63
N PHE A 367 -19.92 -8.01 -6.50
CA PHE A 367 -21.06 -8.83 -6.07
C PHE A 367 -22.38 -8.56 -6.81
N ASP A 368 -22.44 -7.55 -7.65
CA ASP A 368 -23.59 -7.24 -8.50
C ASP A 368 -23.46 -7.84 -9.92
N HIS A 369 -22.49 -8.76 -10.10
CA HIS A 369 -22.17 -9.37 -11.39
C HIS A 369 -21.93 -8.35 -12.50
N THR A 370 -21.40 -7.16 -12.17
CA THR A 370 -21.03 -6.18 -13.17
C THR A 370 -20.09 -6.82 -14.20
N PRO A 371 -20.44 -6.82 -15.49
CA PRO A 371 -19.56 -7.37 -16.51
C PRO A 371 -18.20 -6.65 -16.51
N SER A 372 -17.10 -7.41 -16.45
CA SER A 372 -15.75 -6.85 -16.52
C SER A 372 -15.54 -5.97 -17.75
N THR A 373 -16.19 -6.36 -18.86
CA THR A 373 -16.20 -5.60 -20.12
C THR A 373 -16.78 -4.19 -20.00
N LYS A 374 -17.68 -3.95 -19.02
CA LYS A 374 -18.22 -2.61 -18.77
C LYS A 374 -17.15 -1.71 -18.15
N ILE A 375 -16.48 -2.19 -17.12
CA ILE A 375 -15.37 -1.47 -16.46
C ILE A 375 -14.22 -1.27 -17.45
N MET A 376 -13.89 -2.31 -18.20
CA MET A 376 -12.83 -2.24 -19.20
C MET A 376 -13.11 -1.19 -20.27
N LYS A 377 -14.32 -1.15 -20.83
CA LYS A 377 -14.71 -0.15 -21.83
C LYS A 377 -14.66 1.27 -21.28
N GLU A 378 -15.04 1.46 -20.02
CA GLU A 378 -14.96 2.77 -19.35
C GLU A 378 -13.52 3.26 -19.28
N TYR A 379 -12.59 2.45 -18.73
CA TYR A 379 -11.18 2.82 -18.66
C TYR A 379 -10.52 2.92 -20.03
N GLU A 380 -10.79 1.99 -20.94
CA GLU A 380 -10.24 2.02 -22.29
C GLU A 380 -10.66 3.29 -23.04
N SER A 381 -11.92 3.71 -22.88
CA SER A 381 -12.41 4.97 -23.45
C SER A 381 -11.68 6.19 -22.85
N LYS A 382 -11.45 6.22 -21.54
CA LYS A 382 -10.70 7.29 -20.88
C LYS A 382 -9.24 7.34 -21.37
N ILE A 383 -8.59 6.18 -21.45
CA ILE A 383 -7.18 6.09 -21.86
C ILE A 383 -7.00 6.46 -23.33
N THR A 384 -7.86 5.95 -24.22
CA THR A 384 -7.74 6.21 -25.68
C THR A 384 -8.27 7.58 -26.09
N GLY A 385 -9.17 8.15 -25.30
CA GLY A 385 -9.75 9.48 -25.57
C GLY A 385 -8.91 10.65 -25.05
N ASN A 386 -7.85 10.42 -24.28
CA ASN A 386 -7.02 11.48 -23.69
C ASN A 386 -5.70 11.61 -24.44
N GLU A 387 -5.48 12.77 -25.10
CA GLU A 387 -4.27 13.07 -25.88
C GLU A 387 -2.97 13.11 -25.05
N ASN A 388 -3.09 13.27 -23.75
CA ASN A 388 -1.95 13.23 -22.84
C ASN A 388 -1.48 11.80 -22.54
N ILE A 389 -2.23 10.76 -22.93
CA ILE A 389 -1.84 9.37 -22.71
C ILE A 389 -1.32 8.75 -24.00
N GLU A 390 -0.08 8.29 -23.97
CA GLU A 390 0.52 7.46 -25.01
C GLU A 390 0.51 6.00 -24.57
N LEU A 391 -0.44 5.22 -25.10
CA LEU A 391 -0.58 3.80 -24.81
C LEU A 391 0.36 2.97 -25.72
N MET A 392 1.26 2.21 -25.09
CA MET A 392 2.26 1.38 -25.76
C MET A 392 1.98 -0.10 -25.46
N LEU A 393 1.23 -0.76 -26.33
CA LEU A 393 0.91 -2.20 -26.25
C LEU A 393 2.05 -3.06 -26.81
N ASN A 394 2.08 -4.36 -26.45
CA ASN A 394 3.14 -5.31 -26.81
C ASN A 394 4.55 -4.76 -26.49
N SER A 395 4.67 -4.05 -25.38
CA SER A 395 5.84 -3.25 -25.03
C SER A 395 6.35 -3.60 -23.63
N GLU A 396 7.65 -3.66 -23.50
CA GLU A 396 8.36 -4.00 -22.26
C GLU A 396 9.43 -2.95 -21.96
N ILE A 397 9.66 -2.68 -20.69
CA ILE A 397 10.80 -1.88 -20.24
C ILE A 397 12.03 -2.79 -20.22
N VAL A 398 13.07 -2.40 -20.96
CA VAL A 398 14.33 -3.19 -21.04
C VAL A 398 15.50 -2.50 -20.34
N GLU A 399 15.45 -1.20 -20.17
CA GLU A 399 16.45 -0.41 -19.44
C GLU A 399 15.72 0.72 -18.70
N ALA A 400 16.12 1.00 -17.47
CA ALA A 400 15.65 2.15 -16.70
C ALA A 400 16.79 2.62 -15.80
N MET A 401 17.18 3.88 -15.93
CA MET A 401 18.25 4.52 -15.17
C MET A 401 17.86 5.96 -14.86
N GLY A 402 18.46 6.55 -13.84
CA GLY A 402 18.24 7.95 -13.49
C GLY A 402 17.78 8.14 -12.04
N ALA A 403 17.18 9.27 -11.77
CA ALA A 403 16.69 9.68 -10.46
C ALA A 403 15.37 10.46 -10.61
N ILE A 404 14.78 10.83 -9.48
CA ILE A 404 13.58 11.66 -9.44
C ILE A 404 13.74 12.89 -10.35
N GLY A 405 12.77 13.12 -11.20
CA GLY A 405 12.76 14.22 -12.16
C GLY A 405 13.43 13.93 -13.51
N ASP A 406 14.29 12.91 -13.61
CA ASP A 406 15.09 12.63 -14.82
C ASP A 406 15.43 11.13 -14.97
N PHE A 407 14.43 10.32 -15.33
CA PHE A 407 14.63 8.91 -15.67
C PHE A 407 14.79 8.75 -17.17
N ASP A 408 15.85 8.08 -17.59
CA ASP A 408 16.05 7.55 -18.94
C ASP A 408 15.54 6.12 -19.01
N VAL A 409 14.52 5.88 -19.84
CA VAL A 409 13.86 4.57 -19.96
C VAL A 409 13.90 4.10 -21.40
N VAL A 410 14.18 2.82 -21.63
CA VAL A 410 14.12 2.19 -22.94
C VAL A 410 12.94 1.23 -23.00
N VAL A 411 11.96 1.56 -23.83
CA VAL A 411 10.80 0.73 -24.12
C VAL A 411 11.07 -0.07 -25.39
N LYS A 412 10.79 -1.37 -25.34
CA LYS A 412 10.91 -2.29 -26.48
C LYS A 412 9.52 -2.73 -26.92
N THR A 413 9.16 -2.42 -28.18
CA THR A 413 7.93 -2.87 -28.85
C THR A 413 8.31 -3.79 -30.00
N GLY A 414 8.15 -5.09 -29.81
CA GLY A 414 8.62 -6.08 -30.77
C GLY A 414 10.14 -5.99 -31.01
N LYS A 415 10.57 -5.55 -32.19
CA LYS A 415 11.99 -5.34 -32.53
C LYS A 415 12.46 -3.89 -32.38
N LYS A 416 11.56 -2.94 -32.13
CA LYS A 416 11.89 -1.52 -32.02
C LYS A 416 12.19 -1.18 -30.56
N LYS A 417 13.20 -0.35 -30.36
CA LYS A 417 13.52 0.26 -29.07
C LYS A 417 13.28 1.76 -29.15
N GLN A 418 12.58 2.32 -28.18
CA GLN A 418 12.31 3.75 -28.02
C GLN A 418 12.90 4.22 -26.70
N LYS A 419 13.61 5.33 -26.71
CA LYS A 419 14.06 5.99 -25.49
C LYS A 419 13.02 7.02 -25.08
N LEU A 420 12.72 7.05 -23.79
CA LEU A 420 11.85 8.01 -23.16
C LEU A 420 12.60 8.70 -22.03
N LYS A 421 12.35 9.98 -21.84
CA LYS A 421 12.68 10.71 -20.62
C LYS A 421 11.40 10.94 -19.83
N VAL A 422 11.40 10.65 -18.54
CA VAL A 422 10.25 10.83 -17.67
C VAL A 422 10.69 11.26 -16.27
N GLY A 423 9.88 12.12 -15.63
CA GLY A 423 10.20 12.58 -14.28
C GLY A 423 9.82 11.59 -13.19
N VAL A 424 8.83 10.75 -13.43
CA VAL A 424 8.26 9.83 -12.44
C VAL A 424 7.94 8.49 -13.07
N VAL A 425 8.09 7.42 -12.29
CA VAL A 425 7.74 6.05 -12.70
C VAL A 425 6.73 5.46 -11.71
N ILE A 426 5.62 4.95 -12.24
CA ILE A 426 4.63 4.19 -11.49
C ILE A 426 4.68 2.73 -11.92
N VAL A 427 4.92 1.83 -10.98
CA VAL A 427 4.95 0.38 -11.23
C VAL A 427 3.59 -0.22 -10.86
N ALA A 428 2.85 -0.66 -11.88
CA ALA A 428 1.52 -1.26 -11.78
C ALA A 428 1.45 -2.63 -12.47
N THR A 429 2.52 -3.43 -12.35
CA THR A 429 2.74 -4.68 -13.10
C THR A 429 1.84 -5.84 -12.66
N GLY A 430 1.04 -5.65 -11.62
CA GLY A 430 0.05 -6.63 -11.15
C GLY A 430 0.66 -7.92 -10.60
N ALA A 431 -0.15 -8.97 -10.64
CA ALA A 431 0.20 -10.33 -10.25
C ALA A 431 -0.35 -11.33 -11.27
N VAL A 432 -0.01 -12.60 -11.11
CA VAL A 432 -0.52 -13.70 -11.91
C VAL A 432 -1.15 -14.75 -11.00
N GLN A 433 -2.09 -15.51 -11.53
CA GLN A 433 -2.65 -16.67 -10.83
C GLN A 433 -1.57 -17.75 -10.70
N LEU A 434 -1.56 -18.44 -9.55
CA LEU A 434 -0.64 -19.56 -9.34
C LEU A 434 -1.05 -20.75 -10.18
N GLU A 435 -0.13 -21.24 -11.01
CA GLU A 435 -0.28 -22.47 -11.80
C GLU A 435 0.71 -23.53 -11.33
N GLU A 436 0.44 -24.15 -10.19
CA GLU A 436 1.28 -25.22 -9.66
C GLU A 436 0.72 -26.58 -10.01
N LYS A 437 1.38 -27.28 -10.95
CA LYS A 437 0.96 -28.61 -11.42
C LYS A 437 0.92 -29.63 -10.28
N GLY A 438 -0.24 -30.22 -10.09
CA GLY A 438 -0.47 -31.26 -9.09
C GLY A 438 -0.91 -30.77 -7.72
N LEU A 439 -0.98 -29.45 -7.50
CA LEU A 439 -1.59 -28.88 -6.30
C LEU A 439 -3.05 -29.38 -6.22
N TYR A 440 -3.37 -30.12 -5.18
CA TYR A 440 -4.68 -30.79 -5.01
C TYR A 440 -5.18 -31.58 -6.24
N GLY A 441 -4.27 -32.01 -7.10
CA GLY A 441 -4.63 -32.74 -8.33
C GLY A 441 -4.81 -31.86 -9.56
N LEU A 442 -4.58 -30.57 -9.49
CA LEU A 442 -4.66 -29.61 -10.61
C LEU A 442 -3.84 -30.12 -11.82
N HIS A 443 -4.46 -30.11 -13.01
CA HIS A 443 -3.92 -30.64 -14.28
C HIS A 443 -3.57 -32.14 -14.29
N LYS A 444 -4.00 -32.89 -13.24
CA LYS A 444 -3.94 -34.34 -13.21
C LYS A 444 -5.33 -34.98 -13.28
N MET A 445 -6.30 -34.31 -12.70
CA MET A 445 -7.71 -34.71 -12.69
C MET A 445 -8.52 -33.65 -13.46
N PRO A 446 -9.31 -34.03 -14.47
CA PRO A 446 -10.05 -33.07 -15.28
C PRO A 446 -11.15 -32.31 -14.53
N GLU A 447 -11.58 -32.84 -13.38
CA GLU A 447 -12.58 -32.25 -12.49
C GLU A 447 -11.96 -31.24 -11.51
N VAL A 448 -10.63 -31.16 -11.42
CA VAL A 448 -9.91 -30.19 -10.60
C VAL A 448 -9.38 -29.06 -11.49
N MET A 449 -9.90 -27.87 -11.28
CA MET A 449 -9.62 -26.72 -12.10
C MET A 449 -9.37 -25.48 -11.27
N THR A 450 -8.73 -24.47 -11.87
CA THR A 450 -8.59 -23.16 -11.26
C THR A 450 -9.91 -22.42 -11.28
N GLU A 451 -10.00 -21.38 -10.45
CA GLU A 451 -11.15 -20.49 -10.41
C GLU A 451 -11.42 -19.84 -11.79
N LEU A 452 -10.37 -19.44 -12.50
CA LEU A 452 -10.47 -18.86 -13.84
C LEU A 452 -10.97 -19.87 -14.89
N GLU A 453 -10.49 -21.11 -14.83
CA GLU A 453 -10.99 -22.22 -15.69
C GLU A 453 -12.45 -22.52 -15.39
N PHE A 454 -12.83 -22.52 -14.11
CA PHE A 454 -14.21 -22.66 -13.67
C PHE A 454 -15.11 -21.57 -14.24
N ASN A 455 -14.70 -20.30 -14.11
CA ASN A 455 -15.41 -19.15 -14.67
C ASN A 455 -15.61 -19.26 -16.18
N ASN A 456 -14.57 -19.66 -16.91
CA ASN A 456 -14.63 -19.85 -18.35
C ASN A 456 -15.55 -21.02 -18.74
N ARG A 457 -15.52 -22.12 -18.00
CA ARG A 457 -16.39 -23.27 -18.20
C ARG A 457 -17.85 -22.94 -17.88
N LEU A 458 -18.11 -22.15 -16.83
CA LEU A 458 -19.44 -21.67 -16.46
C LEU A 458 -20.08 -20.79 -17.55
N ALA A 459 -19.25 -20.13 -18.37
CA ALA A 459 -19.69 -19.37 -19.53
C ALA A 459 -20.14 -20.24 -20.72
N THR A 460 -19.70 -21.49 -20.75
CA THR A 460 -19.92 -22.38 -21.90
C THR A 460 -21.27 -23.05 -21.78
N GLU A 461 -22.05 -23.08 -22.83
CA GLU A 461 -23.31 -23.83 -22.87
C GLU A 461 -23.04 -25.34 -22.65
N GLY A 462 -23.70 -25.93 -21.66
CA GLY A 462 -23.44 -27.31 -21.25
C GLY A 462 -22.12 -27.50 -20.47
N GLY A 463 -21.53 -26.43 -19.95
CA GLY A 463 -20.29 -26.49 -19.18
C GLY A 463 -20.40 -27.31 -17.89
N PHE A 464 -21.55 -27.21 -17.23
CA PHE A 464 -21.92 -27.99 -16.04
C PHE A 464 -23.34 -28.53 -16.17
N ASN A 465 -23.65 -29.57 -15.39
CA ASN A 465 -25.01 -30.13 -15.32
C ASN A 465 -25.70 -29.66 -14.05
N ASP A 466 -27.01 -29.50 -14.12
CA ASP A 466 -27.81 -29.18 -12.95
C ASP A 466 -27.84 -30.36 -11.97
N GLY A 467 -27.71 -30.10 -10.66
CA GLY A 467 -27.67 -31.12 -9.62
C GLY A 467 -26.26 -31.67 -9.29
N GLU A 468 -25.19 -31.18 -9.96
CA GLU A 468 -23.81 -31.50 -9.57
C GLU A 468 -23.44 -30.89 -8.23
N THR A 469 -22.50 -31.53 -7.50
CA THR A 469 -21.97 -31.02 -6.24
C THR A 469 -20.55 -30.52 -6.45
N PHE A 470 -20.28 -29.29 -5.98
CA PHE A 470 -19.02 -28.59 -6.17
C PHE A 470 -18.34 -28.35 -4.82
N ALA A 471 -17.02 -28.50 -4.78
CA ALA A 471 -16.20 -28.08 -3.65
C ALA A 471 -15.23 -26.99 -4.11
N VAL A 472 -15.27 -25.83 -3.44
CA VAL A 472 -14.40 -24.69 -3.71
C VAL A 472 -13.35 -24.59 -2.62
N ILE A 473 -12.08 -24.86 -2.95
CA ILE A 473 -10.97 -24.82 -2.01
C ILE A 473 -10.33 -23.45 -2.06
N HIS A 474 -10.49 -22.70 -0.98
CA HIS A 474 -9.83 -21.40 -0.80
C HIS A 474 -8.37 -21.58 -0.36
N CYS A 475 -7.59 -20.51 -0.46
CA CYS A 475 -6.19 -20.49 -0.05
C CYS A 475 -5.33 -21.59 -0.69
N ALA A 476 -5.72 -22.14 -1.85
CA ALA A 476 -4.92 -23.13 -2.54
C ALA A 476 -3.56 -22.55 -2.96
N GLY A 477 -2.48 -23.02 -2.35
CA GLY A 477 -1.13 -22.50 -2.53
C GLY A 477 -0.88 -21.14 -1.90
N SER A 478 -1.67 -20.76 -0.88
CA SER A 478 -1.42 -19.58 -0.04
C SER A 478 -1.73 -19.88 1.43
N ARG A 479 -1.27 -19.03 2.35
CA ARG A 479 -1.39 -19.23 3.80
C ARG A 479 -0.85 -20.62 4.25
N GLU A 480 0.21 -21.05 3.58
CA GLU A 480 0.92 -22.29 3.88
C GLU A 480 1.67 -22.18 5.22
N ASP A 481 2.03 -23.33 5.80
CA ASP A 481 2.82 -23.38 7.02
C ASP A 481 4.22 -22.78 6.77
N GLU A 482 4.63 -21.83 7.59
CA GLU A 482 5.92 -21.14 7.47
C GLU A 482 7.14 -22.06 7.65
N THR A 483 6.94 -23.25 8.19
CA THR A 483 8.00 -24.26 8.35
C THR A 483 8.35 -24.97 7.04
N LEU A 484 7.50 -24.84 6.02
CA LEU A 484 7.74 -25.40 4.70
C LEU A 484 8.71 -24.53 3.90
N ASP A 485 9.63 -25.16 3.20
CA ASP A 485 10.55 -24.42 2.32
C ASP A 485 9.79 -23.77 1.16
N GLY A 486 9.99 -22.45 0.98
CA GLY A 486 9.28 -21.67 -0.04
C GLY A 486 7.80 -21.42 0.24
N ALA A 487 7.34 -21.59 1.47
CA ALA A 487 5.94 -21.41 1.87
C ALA A 487 5.38 -20.02 1.50
N ARG A 488 4.20 -20.00 0.95
CA ARG A 488 3.42 -18.79 0.64
C ARG A 488 2.46 -18.51 1.79
N THR A 489 2.94 -17.82 2.80
CA THR A 489 2.21 -17.59 4.06
C THR A 489 1.16 -16.47 3.97
N TRP A 490 1.15 -15.68 2.88
CA TRP A 490 0.22 -14.56 2.68
C TRP A 490 -1.16 -15.02 2.22
N CYS A 491 -2.17 -14.18 2.45
CA CYS A 491 -3.51 -14.32 1.88
C CYS A 491 -3.60 -13.53 0.56
N SER A 492 -4.20 -14.10 -0.46
CA SER A 492 -4.42 -13.41 -1.75
C SER A 492 -5.46 -12.28 -1.66
N GLY A 493 -6.30 -12.28 -0.65
CA GLY A 493 -7.27 -11.22 -0.35
C GLY A 493 -8.51 -11.17 -1.24
N ILE A 494 -8.46 -11.74 -2.44
CA ILE A 494 -9.54 -11.64 -3.44
C ILE A 494 -10.21 -12.98 -3.75
N CYS A 495 -9.51 -14.10 -3.53
CA CYS A 495 -10.00 -15.41 -3.96
C CYS A 495 -11.33 -15.79 -3.31
N CYS A 496 -11.55 -15.38 -2.07
CA CYS A 496 -12.85 -15.62 -1.43
C CYS A 496 -13.98 -14.91 -2.16
N THR A 497 -13.83 -13.64 -2.45
CA THR A 497 -14.80 -12.83 -3.17
C THR A 497 -15.12 -13.40 -4.55
N ILE A 498 -14.10 -13.70 -5.33
CA ILE A 498 -14.24 -14.21 -6.71
C ILE A 498 -14.93 -15.58 -6.73
N ALA A 499 -14.50 -16.50 -5.85
CA ALA A 499 -15.08 -17.83 -5.78
C ALA A 499 -16.59 -17.83 -5.49
N LEU A 500 -17.03 -16.86 -4.76
CA LEU A 500 -18.41 -16.76 -4.34
C LEU A 500 -19.27 -16.08 -5.41
N GLU A 501 -18.73 -15.07 -6.08
CA GLU A 501 -19.38 -14.50 -7.26
C GLU A 501 -19.67 -15.58 -8.29
N HIS A 502 -18.69 -16.44 -8.57
CA HIS A 502 -18.89 -17.55 -9.51
C HIS A 502 -19.83 -18.63 -8.99
N THR A 503 -19.86 -18.86 -7.68
CA THR A 503 -20.83 -19.78 -7.05
C THR A 503 -22.25 -19.28 -7.22
N LEU A 504 -22.50 -17.99 -7.05
CA LEU A 504 -23.81 -17.39 -7.31
C LEU A 504 -24.24 -17.61 -8.75
N GLU A 505 -23.37 -17.25 -9.70
CA GLU A 505 -23.67 -17.43 -11.11
C GLU A 505 -23.95 -18.89 -11.48
N LEU A 506 -23.18 -19.83 -10.86
CA LEU A 506 -23.42 -21.25 -11.03
C LEU A 506 -24.85 -21.65 -10.58
N LEU A 507 -25.23 -21.22 -9.39
CA LEU A 507 -26.52 -21.59 -8.79
C LEU A 507 -27.71 -20.89 -9.44
N GLU A 508 -27.49 -19.71 -10.01
CA GLU A 508 -28.48 -19.09 -10.89
C GLU A 508 -28.76 -19.92 -12.15
N LYS A 509 -27.73 -20.53 -12.73
CA LYS A 509 -27.84 -21.36 -13.94
C LYS A 509 -28.25 -22.80 -13.65
N HIS A 510 -27.83 -23.32 -12.50
CA HIS A 510 -27.97 -24.71 -12.09
C HIS A 510 -28.55 -24.80 -10.66
N PRO A 511 -29.84 -24.48 -10.47
CA PRO A 511 -30.43 -24.27 -9.17
C PRO A 511 -30.54 -25.54 -8.28
N ASN A 512 -30.36 -26.71 -8.82
CA ASN A 512 -30.38 -27.97 -8.06
C ASN A 512 -28.94 -28.42 -7.68
N SER A 513 -27.92 -27.70 -8.07
CA SER A 513 -26.54 -27.99 -7.70
C SER A 513 -26.22 -27.61 -6.26
N LYS A 514 -25.20 -28.24 -5.70
CA LYS A 514 -24.71 -27.97 -4.34
C LYS A 514 -23.29 -27.47 -4.40
N VAL A 515 -22.97 -26.45 -3.60
CA VAL A 515 -21.62 -25.87 -3.54
C VAL A 515 -21.13 -25.81 -2.10
N PHE A 516 -19.94 -26.31 -1.89
CA PHE A 516 -19.26 -26.30 -0.59
C PHE A 516 -17.99 -25.48 -0.66
N HIS A 517 -17.83 -24.52 0.23
CA HIS A 517 -16.65 -23.68 0.32
C HIS A 517 -15.75 -24.15 1.47
N LEU A 518 -14.49 -24.47 1.14
CA LEU A 518 -13.48 -24.95 2.07
C LEU A 518 -12.44 -23.84 2.26
N TYR A 519 -12.33 -23.26 3.46
CA TYR A 519 -11.44 -22.12 3.72
C TYR A 519 -10.87 -22.12 5.15
N ARG A 520 -9.82 -21.34 5.36
CA ARG A 520 -9.20 -21.12 6.69
C ARG A 520 -9.87 -19.99 7.46
N ASP A 521 -9.90 -18.81 6.84
CA ASP A 521 -10.61 -17.61 7.24
C ASP A 521 -11.19 -16.97 6.00
N LEU A 522 -12.33 -16.35 6.12
CA LEU A 522 -12.85 -15.48 5.08
C LEU A 522 -12.33 -14.06 5.28
N ARG A 523 -11.59 -13.57 4.30
CA ARG A 523 -11.22 -12.18 4.21
C ARG A 523 -11.99 -11.55 3.06
N VAL A 524 -13.19 -11.12 3.37
CA VAL A 524 -13.96 -10.28 2.45
C VAL A 524 -13.67 -8.84 2.83
N ALA A 525 -13.12 -8.09 1.91
CA ALA A 525 -12.89 -6.66 2.07
C ALA A 525 -14.03 -5.89 1.37
N TYR A 526 -14.47 -4.80 1.98
CA TYR A 526 -15.30 -3.70 1.46
C TYR A 526 -16.81 -3.83 1.41
N ASP A 527 -17.40 -2.67 1.36
CA ASP A 527 -18.75 -2.11 1.13
C ASP A 527 -19.86 -2.99 0.50
N GLY A 528 -19.67 -4.29 0.47
CA GLY A 528 -20.71 -5.25 0.17
C GLY A 528 -21.72 -5.45 1.28
N GLU A 529 -21.50 -4.82 2.45
CA GLU A 529 -22.34 -4.99 3.63
C GLU A 529 -23.77 -4.42 3.48
N ASP A 530 -23.93 -3.42 2.61
CA ASP A 530 -25.19 -2.70 2.44
C ASP A 530 -25.96 -3.14 1.17
N ARG A 531 -25.55 -4.18 0.47
CA ARG A 531 -26.20 -4.71 -0.72
C ARG A 531 -26.52 -6.19 -0.55
#